data_213f794c6b4390f55be2b33ce20c80bc
#
_entry.id   213f794c6b4390f55be2b33ce20c80bc
#
_cell.length_a   1.000
_cell.length_b   1.000
_cell.length_c   1.000
_cell.angle_alpha   90.00
_cell.angle_beta   90.00
_cell.angle_gamma   90.00
#
_symmetry.space_group_name_H-M   'P 1'
#
loop_
_entity.id
_entity.type
_entity.pdbx_description
1 polymer ?
#
loop_
_entity_poly.entity_id
_entity_poly.type
_entity_poly.pdbx_seq_one_letter_code
_entity_poly.pdbx_strand_id
1 'polypeptide(L)'
;MGAVDTMEVFFEKLNTGDRAGAVALMDEKVEMRIHVGDNARTLRGVEQVGGWFLRAEAGLKMVPGEVRDLGITYQADVLTVRPGALSQHLDASFRVEAGKITSINLAPR
;
A
#
# COMPACT_ATOMS: atom_id res chain seq x y z
N MET A 1 0.15 2.13 18.73
CA MET A 1 1.10 2.32 17.62
C MET A 1 0.53 3.32 16.61
N GLY A 2 1.37 4.20 16.12
CA GLY A 2 0.96 5.16 15.09
C GLY A 2 0.94 4.56 13.70
N ALA A 3 0.38 5.33 12.74
CA ALA A 3 0.34 4.90 11.35
C ALA A 3 1.72 4.60 10.77
N VAL A 4 2.73 5.41 11.12
CA VAL A 4 4.11 5.21 10.64
C VAL A 4 4.64 3.84 11.02
N ASP A 5 4.45 3.42 12.27
CA ASP A 5 4.94 2.12 12.73
C ASP A 5 4.31 0.97 11.94
N THR A 6 3.00 1.02 11.76
CA THR A 6 2.28 -0.01 10.99
C THR A 6 2.75 -0.03 9.53
N MET A 7 2.93 1.13 8.92
CA MET A 7 3.35 1.20 7.52
C MET A 7 4.80 0.78 7.32
N GLU A 8 5.68 1.04 8.27
CA GLU A 8 7.07 0.54 8.21
C GLU A 8 7.09 -0.99 8.18
N VAL A 9 6.29 -1.64 9.02
CA VAL A 9 6.17 -3.09 9.03
C VAL A 9 5.56 -3.59 7.72
N PHE A 10 4.53 -2.92 7.22
CA PHE A 10 3.88 -3.28 5.96
C PHE A 10 4.89 -3.29 4.79
N PHE A 11 5.63 -2.20 4.62
CA PHE A 11 6.61 -2.09 3.54
C PHE A 11 7.76 -3.08 3.71
N GLU A 12 8.23 -3.31 4.92
CA GLU A 12 9.27 -4.29 5.17
C GLU A 12 8.82 -5.69 4.74
N LYS A 13 7.63 -6.11 5.14
CA LYS A 13 7.10 -7.42 4.78
C LYS A 13 6.88 -7.53 3.27
N LEU A 14 6.26 -6.54 2.66
CA LEU A 14 6.02 -6.53 1.22
C LEU A 14 7.35 -6.62 0.44
N ASN A 15 8.34 -5.82 0.84
CA ASN A 15 9.60 -5.70 0.11
C ASN A 15 10.55 -6.88 0.32
N THR A 16 10.33 -7.68 1.36
CA THR A 16 11.09 -8.91 1.61
C THR A 16 10.38 -10.16 1.09
N GLY A 17 9.23 -10.00 0.44
CA GLY A 17 8.49 -11.09 -0.15
C GLY A 17 7.44 -11.73 0.76
N ASP A 18 7.28 -11.25 1.98
CA ASP A 18 6.25 -11.73 2.91
C ASP A 18 4.92 -11.01 2.66
N ARG A 19 4.29 -11.32 1.53
CA ARG A 19 3.04 -10.68 1.12
C ARG A 19 1.88 -11.03 2.06
N ALA A 20 1.82 -12.26 2.51
CA ALA A 20 0.80 -12.68 3.46
C ALA A 20 0.92 -11.90 4.77
N GLY A 21 2.14 -11.67 5.25
CA GLY A 21 2.37 -10.83 6.43
C GLY A 21 1.95 -9.38 6.22
N ALA A 22 2.18 -8.84 5.03
CA ALA A 22 1.73 -7.50 4.70
C ALA A 22 0.20 -7.40 4.69
N VAL A 23 -0.47 -8.37 4.06
CA VAL A 23 -1.94 -8.42 4.01
C VAL A 23 -2.55 -8.59 5.40
N ALA A 24 -1.87 -9.30 6.30
CA ALA A 24 -2.35 -9.48 7.67
C ALA A 24 -2.46 -8.17 8.47
N LEU A 25 -1.82 -7.09 7.99
CA LEU A 25 -1.93 -5.77 8.60
C LEU A 25 -3.15 -4.98 8.14
N MET A 26 -3.92 -5.53 7.20
CA MET A 26 -5.11 -4.88 6.68
C MET A 26 -6.34 -5.21 7.52
N ASP A 27 -7.20 -4.20 7.69
CA ASP A 27 -8.51 -4.41 8.30
C ASP A 27 -9.38 -5.24 7.36
N GLU A 28 -10.31 -6.00 7.92
CA GLU A 28 -11.24 -6.83 7.15
C GLU A 28 -12.03 -6.02 6.13
N LYS A 29 -12.35 -4.77 6.45
CA LYS A 29 -13.13 -3.86 5.59
C LYS A 29 -12.26 -2.85 4.85
N VAL A 30 -10.97 -3.13 4.67
CA VAL A 30 -10.05 -2.21 3.97
C VAL A 30 -10.57 -1.87 2.58
N GLU A 31 -10.39 -0.63 2.18
CA GLU A 31 -10.71 -0.17 0.82
C GLU A 31 -9.43 0.33 0.14
N MET A 32 -9.30 0.04 -1.15
CA MET A 32 -8.19 0.54 -1.94
C MET A 32 -8.70 1.19 -3.21
N ARG A 33 -8.23 2.42 -3.46
CA ARG A 33 -8.51 3.13 -4.69
C ARG A 33 -7.21 3.31 -5.47
N ILE A 34 -7.23 2.84 -6.72
CA ILE A 34 -6.09 2.96 -7.62
C ILE A 34 -6.53 3.86 -8.77
N HIS A 35 -5.79 4.94 -9.00
CA HIS A 35 -6.04 5.85 -10.10
C HIS A 35 -5.19 5.46 -11.31
N VAL A 36 -5.83 5.24 -12.46
CA VAL A 36 -5.16 4.90 -13.71
C VAL A 36 -5.69 5.84 -14.79
N GLY A 37 -4.87 6.80 -15.19
CA GLY A 37 -5.32 7.84 -16.13
C GLY A 37 -6.48 8.63 -15.56
N ASP A 38 -7.56 8.76 -16.33
CA ASP A 38 -8.78 9.48 -15.91
C ASP A 38 -9.73 8.59 -15.10
N ASN A 39 -9.38 7.30 -14.93
CA ASN A 39 -10.23 6.33 -14.27
C ASN A 39 -9.69 6.00 -12.89
N ALA A 40 -10.59 5.61 -12.00
CA ALA A 40 -10.23 5.08 -10.69
C ALA A 40 -10.90 3.72 -10.52
N ARG A 41 -10.14 2.76 -9.99
CA ARG A 41 -10.64 1.44 -9.65
C ARG A 41 -10.68 1.33 -8.14
N THR A 42 -11.80 0.87 -7.59
CA THR A 42 -11.96 0.68 -6.15
C THR A 42 -12.09 -0.82 -5.85
N LEU A 43 -11.26 -1.28 -4.91
CA LEU A 43 -11.34 -2.62 -4.36
C LEU A 43 -11.82 -2.52 -2.91
N ARG A 44 -12.69 -3.43 -2.49
CA ARG A 44 -13.27 -3.40 -1.15
C ARG A 44 -13.13 -4.73 -0.45
N GLY A 45 -12.76 -4.65 0.83
CA GLY A 45 -12.56 -5.82 1.67
C GLY A 45 -11.18 -6.44 1.50
N VAL A 46 -10.73 -7.11 2.55
CA VAL A 46 -9.39 -7.70 2.58
C VAL A 46 -9.20 -8.80 1.52
N GLU A 47 -10.28 -9.47 1.10
CA GLU A 47 -10.18 -10.46 0.03
C GLU A 47 -9.79 -9.83 -1.29
N GLN A 48 -10.44 -8.73 -1.67
CA GLN A 48 -10.12 -8.04 -2.92
C GLN A 48 -8.79 -7.31 -2.84
N VAL A 49 -8.60 -6.53 -1.78
CA VAL A 49 -7.38 -5.71 -1.61
C VAL A 49 -6.17 -6.59 -1.38
N GLY A 50 -6.28 -7.53 -0.44
CA GLY A 50 -5.21 -8.49 -0.16
C GLY A 50 -4.89 -9.35 -1.38
N GLY A 51 -5.91 -9.79 -2.10
CA GLY A 51 -5.74 -10.56 -3.33
C GLY A 51 -4.96 -9.80 -4.40
N TRP A 52 -5.15 -8.49 -4.50
CA TRP A 52 -4.38 -7.67 -5.42
C TRP A 52 -2.87 -7.74 -5.10
N PHE A 53 -2.51 -7.60 -3.81
CA PHE A 53 -1.11 -7.71 -3.39
C PHE A 53 -0.56 -9.13 -3.54
N LEU A 54 -1.36 -10.13 -3.21
CA LEU A 54 -0.92 -11.53 -3.31
C LEU A 54 -0.72 -11.99 -4.76
N ARG A 55 -1.48 -11.42 -5.69
CA ARG A 55 -1.36 -11.72 -7.13
C ARG A 55 -0.37 -10.82 -7.85
N ALA A 56 0.18 -9.82 -7.19
CA ALA A 56 1.16 -8.94 -7.79
C ALA A 56 2.40 -9.72 -8.22
N GLU A 57 3.12 -9.18 -9.20
CA GLU A 57 4.31 -9.82 -9.74
C GLU A 57 5.34 -10.12 -8.65
N ALA A 58 6.02 -11.25 -8.76
CA ALA A 58 7.13 -11.57 -7.89
C ALA A 58 8.22 -10.49 -8.04
N GLY A 59 8.74 -10.01 -6.91
CA GLY A 59 9.73 -8.94 -6.94
C GLY A 59 9.17 -7.54 -6.95
N LEU A 60 7.84 -7.38 -6.89
CA LEU A 60 7.24 -6.07 -6.68
C LEU A 60 7.73 -5.49 -5.35
N LYS A 61 8.26 -4.29 -5.40
CA LYS A 61 8.68 -3.54 -4.21
C LYS A 61 8.05 -2.16 -4.23
N MET A 62 7.70 -1.68 -3.04
CA MET A 62 7.18 -0.34 -2.85
C MET A 62 8.06 0.36 -1.82
N VAL A 63 8.85 1.31 -2.27
CA VAL A 63 9.85 1.98 -1.43
C VAL A 63 9.35 3.38 -1.09
N PRO A 64 9.00 3.66 0.17
CA PRO A 64 8.56 4.99 0.56
C PRO A 64 9.73 5.98 0.55
N GLY A 65 9.48 7.15 -0.03
CA GLY A 65 10.41 8.27 0.02
C GLY A 65 10.04 9.22 1.15
N GLU A 66 9.74 10.46 0.79
CA GLU A 66 9.33 11.46 1.78
C GLU A 66 7.98 11.09 2.41
N VAL A 67 7.96 11.00 3.74
CA VAL A 67 6.78 10.57 4.49
C VAL A 67 6.18 11.75 5.25
N ARG A 68 4.86 11.87 5.22
CA ARG A 68 4.10 12.79 6.06
C ARG A 68 3.24 12.00 7.02
N ASP A 69 3.49 12.19 8.31
CA ASP A 69 2.71 11.58 9.38
C ASP A 69 1.60 12.55 9.79
N LEU A 70 0.37 12.21 9.45
CA LEU A 70 -0.81 13.01 9.76
C LEU A 70 -1.68 12.35 10.84
N GLY A 71 -1.07 11.61 11.75
CA GLY A 71 -1.78 10.90 12.81
C GLY A 71 -2.25 9.53 12.35
N ILE A 72 -3.52 9.41 11.98
CA ILE A 72 -4.07 8.16 11.45
C ILE A 72 -3.83 7.99 9.95
N THR A 73 -3.33 9.02 9.29
CA THR A 73 -3.04 8.99 7.85
C THR A 73 -1.54 9.09 7.62
N TYR A 74 -1.03 8.20 6.80
CA TYR A 74 0.35 8.17 6.35
C TYR A 74 0.34 8.50 4.86
N GLN A 75 1.06 9.56 4.48
CA GLN A 75 1.22 9.93 3.08
C GLN A 75 2.68 9.83 2.68
N ALA A 76 2.94 9.29 1.51
CA ALA A 76 4.30 9.17 1.02
C ALA A 76 4.34 9.17 -0.51
N ASP A 77 5.48 9.64 -1.03
CA ASP A 77 5.88 9.35 -2.40
C ASP A 77 6.45 7.93 -2.38
N VAL A 78 5.82 7.02 -3.08
CA VAL A 78 6.25 5.62 -3.11
C VAL A 78 6.81 5.28 -4.47
N LEU A 79 8.06 4.81 -4.50
CA LEU A 79 8.66 4.27 -5.70
C LEU A 79 8.24 2.81 -5.84
N THR A 80 7.50 2.51 -6.89
CA THR A 80 7.10 1.14 -7.20
C THR A 80 8.11 0.54 -8.18
N VAL A 81 8.73 -0.55 -7.79
CA VAL A 81 9.74 -1.25 -8.58
C VAL A 81 9.19 -2.61 -8.99
N ARG A 82 9.20 -2.88 -10.30
CA ARG A 82 8.77 -4.16 -10.87
C ARG A 82 9.87 -4.73 -11.74
N PRO A 83 10.15 -6.05 -11.67
CA PRO A 83 11.13 -6.66 -12.54
C PRO A 83 10.77 -6.49 -14.02
N GLY A 84 11.73 -6.04 -14.82
CA GLY A 84 11.53 -5.87 -16.27
C GLY A 84 10.67 -4.70 -16.68
N ALA A 85 10.31 -3.81 -15.76
CA ALA A 85 9.53 -2.62 -16.04
C ALA A 85 10.20 -1.36 -15.49
N LEU A 86 9.80 -0.19 -16.00
CA LEU A 86 10.28 1.08 -15.47
C LEU A 86 9.70 1.31 -14.08
N SER A 87 10.51 1.85 -13.18
CA SER A 87 10.05 2.27 -11.87
C SER A 87 9.07 3.44 -12.00
N GLN A 88 8.06 3.46 -11.15
CA GLN A 88 7.03 4.47 -11.18
C GLN A 88 6.85 5.10 -9.80
N HIS A 89 6.76 6.43 -9.77
CA HIS A 89 6.42 7.17 -8.55
C HIS A 89 4.92 7.26 -8.39
N LEU A 90 4.44 6.94 -7.20
CA LEU A 90 3.03 7.06 -6.83
C LEU A 90 2.90 7.98 -5.64
N ASP A 91 1.84 8.79 -5.64
CA ASP A 91 1.38 9.43 -4.42
C ASP A 91 0.52 8.41 -3.68
N ALA A 92 0.94 8.02 -2.48
CA ALA A 92 0.27 7.00 -1.70
C ALA A 92 -0.24 7.58 -0.39
N SER A 93 -1.46 7.19 -0.05
CA SER A 93 -2.11 7.60 1.19
C SER A 93 -2.66 6.34 1.86
N PHE A 94 -2.32 6.15 3.13
CA PHE A 94 -2.77 4.99 3.90
C PHE A 94 -3.41 5.50 5.19
N ARG A 95 -4.61 5.01 5.48
CA ARG A 95 -5.25 5.28 6.75
C ARG A 95 -5.08 4.07 7.64
N VAL A 96 -4.63 4.31 8.88
CA VAL A 96 -4.37 3.24 9.84
C VAL A 96 -5.15 3.53 11.12
N GLU A 97 -5.97 2.57 11.54
CA GLU A 97 -6.75 2.67 12.76
C GLU A 97 -6.56 1.40 13.57
N ALA A 98 -6.28 1.55 14.86
CA ALA A 98 -6.05 0.43 15.78
C ALA A 98 -5.01 -0.58 15.25
N GLY A 99 -3.94 -0.08 14.64
CA GLY A 99 -2.86 -0.91 14.10
C GLY A 99 -3.19 -1.66 12.81
N LYS A 100 -4.33 -1.34 12.16
CA LYS A 100 -4.74 -1.97 10.92
C LYS A 100 -4.92 -0.93 9.82
N ILE A 101 -4.55 -1.30 8.59
CA ILE A 101 -4.73 -0.45 7.42
C ILE A 101 -6.21 -0.52 7.00
N THR A 102 -6.90 0.62 7.03
CA THR A 102 -8.32 0.69 6.69
C THR A 102 -8.58 1.29 5.32
N SER A 103 -7.63 2.04 4.76
CA SER A 103 -7.79 2.67 3.46
C SER A 103 -6.43 2.83 2.77
N ILE A 104 -6.42 2.59 1.47
CA ILE A 104 -5.24 2.75 0.63
C ILE A 104 -5.66 3.56 -0.60
N ASN A 105 -4.91 4.60 -0.92
CA ASN A 105 -5.15 5.41 -2.11
C ASN A 105 -3.84 5.57 -2.87
N LEU A 106 -3.79 5.08 -4.10
CA LEU A 106 -2.59 5.11 -4.95
C LEU A 106 -2.88 5.91 -6.21
N ALA A 107 -2.09 6.92 -6.48
CA ALA A 107 -2.23 7.74 -7.68
C ALA A 107 -0.87 7.95 -8.34
N PRO A 108 -0.75 7.77 -9.67
CA PRO A 108 0.49 8.09 -10.40
C PRO A 108 0.83 9.57 -10.26
N ARG A 109 2.11 9.85 -10.18
CA ARG A 109 2.61 11.22 -10.17
C ARG A 109 2.85 11.74 -11.56
#